data_93a59a2c87477ef700c7be22b3566ac1
#
_entry.id   93a59a2c87477ef700c7be22b3566ac1
#
_cell.length_a   1.000
_cell.length_b   1.000
_cell.length_c   1.000
_cell.angle_alpha   90.00
_cell.angle_beta   90.00
_cell.angle_gamma   90.00
#
_symmetry.space_group_name_H-M   'P 1'
#
loop_
_entity.id
_entity.type
_entity.pdbx_description
1 polymer ?
#
loop_
_entity_poly.entity_id
_entity_poly.type
_entity_poly.pdbx_seq_one_letter_code
_entity_poly.pdbx_strand_id
1 'polypeptide(L)'
;EQALEIAEHLISSGAVDICVIDSVAALVPKAELEGEMGDSKMGLQARMMSQAMRKLTGTINKTGCCCIFINQLRDKIGVMFGNPETTTGGNALKFYASIRVDIRRIGAIKDGDDILGNRTRVKIVKNKLAPPFKVVEFDIMYGEGVSKVGEVLDLAVELDIVKKSGSWFSFDGNKLGQGRDAVKDMLKDNTELMEILETRIKEKVSKDADALMDGKPGDQDGVVDTEQE
;
A
#
# COMPACT_ATOMS: atom_id res chain seq x y z
N GLU A 1 -22.92 -0.74 12.36
CA GLU A 1 -23.83 -1.39 11.42
C GLU A 1 -24.26 -0.43 10.32
N GLN A 2 -24.85 0.72 10.66
CA GLN A 2 -25.36 1.71 9.71
C GLN A 2 -24.35 2.09 8.62
N ALA A 3 -23.09 2.32 8.94
CA ALA A 3 -22.07 2.65 7.96
C ALA A 3 -21.86 1.53 6.90
N LEU A 4 -21.96 0.27 7.32
CA LEU A 4 -21.86 -0.87 6.41
C LEU A 4 -23.12 -1.05 5.56
N GLU A 5 -24.29 -0.71 6.09
CA GLU A 5 -25.57 -0.68 5.35
C GLU A 5 -25.55 0.45 4.31
N ILE A 6 -25.08 1.64 4.67
CA ILE A 6 -24.89 2.75 3.72
C ILE A 6 -23.94 2.34 2.59
N ALA A 7 -22.80 1.71 2.92
CA ALA A 7 -21.86 1.21 1.92
C ALA A 7 -22.52 0.16 1.00
N GLU A 8 -23.32 -0.78 1.55
CA GLU A 8 -24.07 -1.76 0.78
C GLU A 8 -25.04 -1.09 -0.21
N HIS A 9 -25.79 -0.09 0.23
CA HIS A 9 -26.72 0.65 -0.62
C HIS A 9 -26.01 1.43 -1.73
N LEU A 10 -24.92 2.13 -1.41
CA LEU A 10 -24.12 2.84 -2.40
C LEU A 10 -23.54 1.91 -3.46
N ILE A 11 -22.97 0.79 -3.03
CA ILE A 11 -22.41 -0.22 -3.94
C ILE A 11 -23.52 -0.85 -4.79
N SER A 12 -24.66 -1.19 -4.17
CA SER A 12 -25.80 -1.82 -4.86
C SER A 12 -26.42 -0.92 -5.94
N SER A 13 -26.33 0.40 -5.78
CA SER A 13 -26.85 1.35 -6.75
C SER A 13 -26.12 1.31 -8.09
N GLY A 14 -24.88 0.78 -8.13
CA GLY A 14 -24.01 0.82 -9.30
C GLY A 14 -23.51 2.21 -9.68
N ALA A 15 -23.76 3.22 -8.85
CA ALA A 15 -23.37 4.61 -9.10
C ALA A 15 -21.96 4.95 -8.64
N VAL A 16 -21.30 4.03 -7.91
CA VAL A 16 -19.95 4.24 -7.37
C VAL A 16 -19.00 3.13 -7.83
N ASP A 17 -17.85 3.51 -8.36
CA ASP A 17 -16.80 2.60 -8.79
C ASP A 17 -15.87 2.21 -7.64
N ILE A 18 -15.70 3.11 -6.66
CA ILE A 18 -14.84 2.90 -5.49
C ILE A 18 -15.60 3.32 -4.22
N CYS A 19 -15.57 2.45 -3.22
CA CYS A 19 -16.07 2.73 -1.87
C CYS A 19 -14.94 2.50 -0.86
N VAL A 20 -14.63 3.52 -0.06
CA VAL A 20 -13.56 3.45 0.97
C VAL A 20 -14.18 3.52 2.36
N ILE A 21 -13.86 2.55 3.22
CA ILE A 21 -14.27 2.51 4.62
C ILE A 21 -13.04 2.76 5.50
N ASP A 22 -12.96 3.96 6.05
CA ASP A 22 -11.88 4.41 6.94
C ASP A 22 -12.49 4.77 8.31
N SER A 23 -12.29 3.94 9.30
CA SER A 23 -11.58 2.67 9.33
C SER A 23 -12.45 1.58 9.97
N VAL A 24 -12.08 0.31 9.75
CA VAL A 24 -12.75 -0.84 10.39
C VAL A 24 -12.76 -0.71 11.91
N ALA A 25 -11.71 -0.12 12.50
CA ALA A 25 -11.61 0.10 13.94
C ALA A 25 -12.71 1.01 14.52
N ALA A 26 -13.25 1.90 13.69
CA ALA A 26 -14.33 2.84 14.08
C ALA A 26 -15.75 2.24 13.90
N LEU A 27 -15.87 1.05 13.32
CA LEU A 27 -17.15 0.38 13.14
C LEU A 27 -17.59 -0.29 14.44
N VAL A 28 -18.53 0.35 15.13
CA VAL A 28 -19.05 -0.12 16.43
C VAL A 28 -20.38 -0.86 16.21
N PRO A 29 -20.54 -2.08 16.76
CA PRO A 29 -21.82 -2.78 16.77
C PRO A 29 -22.89 -2.00 17.57
N LYS A 30 -24.14 -2.05 17.10
CA LYS A 30 -25.27 -1.36 17.78
C LYS A 30 -25.40 -1.79 19.24
N ALA A 31 -25.29 -3.09 19.52
CA ALA A 31 -25.37 -3.62 20.87
C ALA A 31 -24.25 -3.14 21.81
N GLU A 32 -23.14 -2.67 21.24
CA GLU A 32 -22.04 -2.05 22.03
C GLU A 32 -22.38 -0.60 22.37
N LEU A 33 -23.04 0.13 21.46
CA LEU A 33 -23.48 1.51 21.68
C LEU A 33 -24.64 1.61 22.69
N GLU A 34 -25.54 0.62 22.70
CA GLU A 34 -26.72 0.59 23.57
C GLU A 34 -26.43 -0.06 24.94
N GLY A 35 -25.23 -0.63 25.14
CA GLY A 35 -24.82 -1.28 26.37
C GLY A 35 -24.27 -0.31 27.41
N GLU A 36 -24.15 -0.79 28.65
CA GLU A 36 -23.56 -0.04 29.74
C GLU A 36 -22.02 -0.03 29.68
N MET A 37 -21.40 1.01 30.24
CA MET A 37 -19.94 1.06 30.39
C MET A 37 -19.45 -0.06 31.29
N GLY A 38 -18.56 -0.90 30.77
CA GLY A 38 -18.01 -2.06 31.49
C GLY A 38 -18.57 -3.41 31.06
N ASP A 39 -19.61 -3.45 30.24
CA ASP A 39 -20.13 -4.68 29.67
C ASP A 39 -19.08 -5.37 28.77
N SER A 40 -18.76 -6.63 29.09
CA SER A 40 -17.87 -7.42 28.25
C SER A 40 -18.61 -7.93 27.00
N LYS A 41 -18.37 -7.29 25.86
CA LYS A 41 -19.01 -7.62 24.57
C LYS A 41 -18.01 -8.19 23.57
N MET A 42 -17.22 -9.18 24.01
CA MET A 42 -16.20 -9.83 23.21
C MET A 42 -16.78 -10.42 21.91
N GLY A 43 -16.13 -10.12 20.79
CA GLY A 43 -16.43 -10.74 19.49
C GLY A 43 -17.60 -10.13 18.72
N LEU A 44 -18.31 -9.13 19.23
CA LEU A 44 -19.44 -8.52 18.51
C LEU A 44 -19.01 -7.87 17.21
N GLN A 45 -17.91 -7.13 17.22
CA GLN A 45 -17.35 -6.53 16.00
C GLN A 45 -16.94 -7.59 14.96
N ALA A 46 -16.36 -8.69 15.40
CA ALA A 46 -15.99 -9.79 14.49
C ALA A 46 -17.22 -10.48 13.88
N ARG A 47 -18.31 -10.64 14.62
CA ARG A 47 -19.60 -11.16 14.13
C ARG A 47 -20.22 -10.21 13.11
N MET A 48 -20.27 -8.93 13.42
CA MET A 48 -20.75 -7.88 12.51
C MET A 48 -19.97 -7.86 11.20
N MET A 49 -18.64 -7.87 11.27
CA MET A 49 -17.78 -7.92 10.08
C MET A 49 -17.98 -9.20 9.27
N SER A 50 -18.13 -10.35 9.92
CA SER A 50 -18.42 -11.61 9.23
C SER A 50 -19.75 -11.57 8.48
N GLN A 51 -20.77 -10.97 9.06
CA GLN A 51 -22.07 -10.78 8.42
C GLN A 51 -21.99 -9.80 7.24
N ALA A 52 -21.32 -8.66 7.44
CA ALA A 52 -21.11 -7.66 6.41
C ALA A 52 -20.36 -8.22 5.19
N MET A 53 -19.29 -9.00 5.42
CA MET A 53 -18.53 -9.60 4.32
C MET A 53 -19.39 -10.56 3.49
N ARG A 54 -20.25 -11.35 4.10
CA ARG A 54 -21.16 -12.23 3.36
C ARG A 54 -22.15 -11.47 2.47
N LYS A 55 -22.67 -10.32 2.94
CA LYS A 55 -23.57 -9.46 2.18
C LYS A 55 -22.84 -8.70 1.07
N LEU A 56 -21.78 -7.96 1.44
CA LEU A 56 -21.06 -7.07 0.54
C LEU A 56 -20.38 -7.81 -0.62
N THR A 57 -19.82 -9.00 -0.39
CA THR A 57 -19.11 -9.74 -1.44
C THR A 57 -20.01 -10.02 -2.66
N GLY A 58 -21.27 -10.43 -2.43
CA GLY A 58 -22.22 -10.67 -3.52
C GLY A 58 -22.56 -9.41 -4.29
N THR A 59 -22.73 -8.30 -3.59
CA THR A 59 -23.07 -7.00 -4.17
C THR A 59 -21.88 -6.43 -4.95
N ILE A 60 -20.68 -6.45 -4.36
CA ILE A 60 -19.44 -5.99 -5.00
C ILE A 60 -19.17 -6.75 -6.30
N ASN A 61 -19.33 -8.09 -6.30
CA ASN A 61 -19.11 -8.90 -7.50
C ASN A 61 -20.12 -8.57 -8.63
N LYS A 62 -21.36 -8.20 -8.30
CA LYS A 62 -22.39 -7.84 -9.28
C LYS A 62 -22.16 -6.47 -9.90
N THR A 63 -21.71 -5.51 -9.11
CA THR A 63 -21.55 -4.11 -9.55
C THR A 63 -20.17 -3.81 -10.09
N GLY A 64 -19.15 -4.65 -9.79
CA GLY A 64 -17.75 -4.39 -10.15
C GLY A 64 -17.10 -3.27 -9.33
N CYS A 65 -17.76 -2.80 -8.25
CA CYS A 65 -17.23 -1.75 -7.39
C CYS A 65 -15.96 -2.21 -6.63
N CYS A 66 -14.95 -1.37 -6.57
CA CYS A 66 -13.77 -1.60 -5.74
C CYS A 66 -14.04 -1.14 -4.29
N CYS A 67 -14.10 -2.06 -3.34
CA CYS A 67 -14.31 -1.74 -1.93
C CYS A 67 -13.01 -1.84 -1.14
N ILE A 68 -12.55 -0.71 -0.56
CA ILE A 68 -11.30 -0.60 0.20
C ILE A 68 -11.63 -0.47 1.68
N PHE A 69 -11.10 -1.38 2.48
CA PHE A 69 -11.19 -1.33 3.94
C PHE A 69 -9.83 -0.93 4.52
N ILE A 70 -9.79 0.21 5.22
CA ILE A 70 -8.61 0.63 5.99
C ILE A 70 -8.74 0.04 7.39
N ASN A 71 -7.68 -0.59 7.89
CA ASN A 71 -7.67 -1.21 9.21
C ASN A 71 -6.42 -0.81 9.99
N GLN A 72 -6.50 -0.93 11.31
CA GLN A 72 -5.40 -0.66 12.21
C GLN A 72 -4.80 -1.96 12.73
N LEU A 73 -3.50 -1.95 12.95
CA LEU A 73 -2.79 -3.00 13.65
C LEU A 73 -2.88 -2.78 15.16
N ARG A 74 -3.03 -3.88 15.88
CA ARG A 74 -3.05 -3.93 17.35
C ARG A 74 -2.17 -5.10 17.80
N ASP A 75 -1.52 -4.96 18.92
CA ASP A 75 -0.76 -6.04 19.51
C ASP A 75 -1.63 -6.87 20.44
N LYS A 76 -1.53 -8.18 20.32
CA LYS A 76 -2.14 -9.12 21.27
C LYS A 76 -1.28 -9.21 22.52
N ILE A 77 -1.85 -8.88 23.66
CA ILE A 77 -1.20 -9.04 24.96
C ILE A 77 -0.99 -10.54 25.24
N GLY A 78 0.20 -10.92 25.71
CA GLY A 78 0.51 -12.27 26.15
C GLY A 78 0.98 -13.25 25.08
N VAL A 79 1.23 -12.80 23.85
CA VAL A 79 1.86 -13.63 22.82
C VAL A 79 3.38 -13.59 23.00
N MET A 80 3.96 -14.67 23.55
CA MET A 80 5.41 -14.76 23.76
C MET A 80 6.18 -15.25 22.53
N PHE A 81 5.51 -15.96 21.60
CA PHE A 81 6.11 -16.50 20.39
C PHE A 81 5.23 -16.22 19.16
N GLY A 82 5.85 -15.95 18.02
CA GLY A 82 5.16 -15.61 16.76
C GLY A 82 4.81 -14.13 16.65
N ASN A 83 4.03 -13.79 15.63
CA ASN A 83 3.66 -12.39 15.38
C ASN A 83 2.48 -11.97 16.27
N PRO A 84 2.66 -11.03 17.22
CA PRO A 84 1.60 -10.55 18.08
C PRO A 84 0.59 -9.66 17.36
N GLU A 85 0.92 -9.16 16.18
CA GLU A 85 0.09 -8.19 15.47
C GLU A 85 -1.23 -8.79 14.98
N THR A 86 -2.30 -8.08 15.23
CA THR A 86 -3.65 -8.44 14.78
C THR A 86 -4.38 -7.21 14.26
N THR A 87 -5.45 -7.44 13.51
CA THR A 87 -6.34 -6.38 13.03
C THR A 87 -7.65 -6.41 13.81
N THR A 88 -8.31 -5.25 13.92
CA THR A 88 -9.67 -5.17 14.48
C THR A 88 -10.69 -5.82 13.55
N GLY A 89 -11.88 -6.18 14.09
CA GLY A 89 -12.96 -6.77 13.29
C GLY A 89 -12.81 -8.27 12.99
N GLY A 90 -11.88 -8.99 13.65
CA GLY A 90 -11.70 -10.43 13.51
C GLY A 90 -11.01 -10.83 12.19
N ASN A 91 -11.24 -12.08 11.78
CA ASN A 91 -10.54 -12.66 10.63
C ASN A 91 -11.30 -12.63 9.31
N ALA A 92 -12.60 -12.30 9.30
CA ALA A 92 -13.43 -12.40 8.10
C ALA A 92 -12.84 -11.61 6.92
N LEU A 93 -12.48 -10.34 7.16
CA LEU A 93 -11.91 -9.47 6.13
C LEU A 93 -10.62 -10.06 5.52
N LYS A 94 -9.78 -10.73 6.31
CA LYS A 94 -8.54 -11.38 5.81
C LYS A 94 -8.83 -12.48 4.79
N PHE A 95 -9.93 -13.22 4.96
CA PHE A 95 -10.33 -14.28 4.04
C PHE A 95 -11.02 -13.74 2.79
N TYR A 96 -11.95 -12.80 2.96
CA TYR A 96 -12.74 -12.23 1.87
C TYR A 96 -11.92 -11.33 0.94
N ALA A 97 -10.99 -10.54 1.46
CA ALA A 97 -10.18 -9.63 0.66
C ALA A 97 -9.44 -10.34 -0.48
N SER A 98 -9.52 -9.76 -1.68
CA SER A 98 -8.75 -10.20 -2.86
C SER A 98 -7.30 -9.77 -2.77
N ILE A 99 -7.07 -8.57 -2.30
CA ILE A 99 -5.73 -8.00 -2.09
C ILE A 99 -5.62 -7.55 -0.63
N ARG A 100 -4.48 -7.80 0.00
CA ARG A 100 -4.13 -7.25 1.32
C ARG A 100 -2.80 -6.57 1.23
N VAL A 101 -2.78 -5.34 1.71
CA VAL A 101 -1.61 -4.46 1.69
C VAL A 101 -1.23 -4.14 3.12
N ASP A 102 0.03 -4.33 3.47
CA ASP A 102 0.64 -3.89 4.73
C ASP A 102 1.44 -2.61 4.44
N ILE A 103 1.12 -1.54 5.17
CA ILE A 103 1.75 -0.23 5.01
C ILE A 103 2.45 0.13 6.31
N ARG A 104 3.77 0.38 6.24
CA ARG A 104 4.63 0.68 7.38
C ARG A 104 5.46 1.93 7.16
N ARG A 105 5.48 2.80 8.17
CA ARG A 105 6.51 3.83 8.26
C ARG A 105 7.82 3.16 8.66
N ILE A 106 8.87 3.36 7.85
CA ILE A 106 10.20 2.79 8.11
C ILE A 106 11.24 3.85 8.47
N GLY A 107 10.96 5.14 8.26
CA GLY A 107 11.85 6.23 8.62
C GLY A 107 11.17 7.59 8.56
N ALA A 108 11.82 8.61 9.09
CA ALA A 108 11.45 9.99 8.92
C ALA A 108 12.33 10.64 7.85
N ILE A 109 11.74 11.47 7.02
CA ILE A 109 12.46 12.36 6.09
C ILE A 109 12.65 13.68 6.80
N LYS A 110 13.89 14.11 6.93
CA LYS A 110 14.28 15.29 7.69
C LYS A 110 15.07 16.27 6.83
N ASP A 111 14.90 17.55 7.13
CA ASP A 111 15.80 18.61 6.72
C ASP A 111 16.25 19.35 7.97
N GLY A 112 17.53 19.14 8.35
CA GLY A 112 18.02 19.53 9.66
C GLY A 112 17.25 18.87 10.80
N ASP A 113 16.62 19.67 11.65
CA ASP A 113 15.78 19.20 12.78
C ASP A 113 14.30 19.01 12.37
N ASP A 114 13.88 19.54 11.23
CA ASP A 114 12.49 19.47 10.78
C ASP A 114 12.15 18.14 10.12
N ILE A 115 10.99 17.59 10.45
CA ILE A 115 10.47 16.38 9.82
C ILE A 115 9.53 16.77 8.68
N LEU A 116 9.96 16.54 7.44
CA LEU A 116 9.22 16.88 6.24
C LEU A 116 8.28 15.78 5.76
N GLY A 117 8.50 14.54 6.18
CA GLY A 117 7.70 13.42 5.73
C GLY A 117 8.15 12.09 6.31
N ASN A 118 7.63 11.01 5.72
CA ASN A 118 7.92 9.65 6.13
C ASN A 118 8.35 8.78 4.94
N ARG A 119 9.42 8.02 5.09
CA ARG A 119 9.71 6.87 4.23
C ARG A 119 8.76 5.74 4.59
N THR A 120 8.03 5.25 3.61
CA THR A 120 6.96 4.27 3.81
C THR A 120 7.24 3.04 2.98
N ARG A 121 7.09 1.86 3.61
CA ARG A 121 7.16 0.56 2.94
C ARG A 121 5.76 -0.01 2.80
N VAL A 122 5.45 -0.48 1.60
CA VAL A 122 4.21 -1.17 1.26
C VAL A 122 4.53 -2.59 0.81
N LYS A 123 3.90 -3.57 1.46
CA LYS A 123 4.04 -5.00 1.13
C LYS A 123 2.68 -5.58 0.75
N ILE A 124 2.61 -6.23 -0.40
CA ILE A 124 1.43 -6.99 -0.81
C ILE A 124 1.46 -8.35 -0.12
N VAL A 125 0.72 -8.51 1.00
CA VAL A 125 0.73 -9.75 1.80
C VAL A 125 -0.24 -10.82 1.32
N LYS A 126 -1.20 -10.44 0.47
CA LYS A 126 -2.13 -11.34 -0.22
C LYS A 126 -2.53 -10.72 -1.55
N ASN A 127 -2.52 -11.51 -2.61
CA ASN A 127 -3.03 -11.10 -3.91
C ASN A 127 -3.63 -12.33 -4.62
N LYS A 128 -4.90 -12.26 -5.03
CA LYS A 128 -5.59 -13.29 -5.80
C LYS A 128 -5.53 -13.04 -7.31
N LEU A 129 -5.06 -11.86 -7.75
CA LEU A 129 -5.08 -11.42 -9.14
C LEU A 129 -3.70 -11.47 -9.80
N ALA A 130 -2.62 -11.45 -8.99
CA ALA A 130 -1.23 -11.47 -9.44
C ALA A 130 -0.33 -12.06 -8.36
N PRO A 131 0.97 -12.38 -8.64
CA PRO A 131 1.91 -12.85 -7.63
C PRO A 131 2.00 -11.90 -6.44
N PRO A 132 1.81 -12.43 -5.20
CA PRO A 132 1.91 -11.63 -3.98
C PRO A 132 3.37 -11.37 -3.57
N PHE A 133 3.53 -10.72 -2.40
CA PHE A 133 4.79 -10.49 -1.69
C PHE A 133 5.72 -9.44 -2.30
N LYS A 134 5.25 -8.70 -3.32
CA LYS A 134 5.98 -7.53 -3.80
C LYS A 134 6.04 -6.46 -2.71
N VAL A 135 7.21 -5.80 -2.63
CA VAL A 135 7.49 -4.72 -1.69
C VAL A 135 7.90 -3.49 -2.49
N VAL A 136 7.36 -2.34 -2.13
CA VAL A 136 7.76 -1.04 -2.67
C VAL A 136 7.97 -0.06 -1.53
N GLU A 137 8.87 0.89 -1.72
CA GLU A 137 9.14 1.96 -0.76
C GLU A 137 9.06 3.32 -1.46
N PHE A 138 8.37 4.25 -0.82
CA PHE A 138 8.25 5.62 -1.33
C PHE A 138 8.15 6.62 -0.19
N ASP A 139 8.33 7.90 -0.53
CA ASP A 139 8.25 9.00 0.40
C ASP A 139 6.82 9.56 0.44
N ILE A 140 6.29 9.78 1.64
CA ILE A 140 5.06 10.56 1.86
C ILE A 140 5.48 11.88 2.51
N MET A 141 5.32 12.98 1.78
CA MET A 141 5.65 14.32 2.24
C MET A 141 4.44 14.97 2.92
N TYR A 142 4.65 15.68 4.01
CA TYR A 142 3.58 16.35 4.71
C TYR A 142 3.03 17.51 3.86
N GLY A 143 1.70 17.57 3.73
CA GLY A 143 1.02 18.56 2.91
C GLY A 143 1.00 18.29 1.41
N GLU A 144 1.89 17.43 0.89
CA GLU A 144 1.99 17.09 -0.54
C GLU A 144 1.48 15.69 -0.86
N GLY A 145 1.63 14.72 0.09
CA GLY A 145 1.31 13.32 -0.12
C GLY A 145 2.47 12.52 -0.68
N VAL A 146 2.19 11.53 -1.54
CA VAL A 146 3.21 10.66 -2.14
C VAL A 146 4.12 11.49 -3.06
N SER A 147 5.44 11.39 -2.83
CA SER A 147 6.45 12.12 -3.61
C SER A 147 6.65 11.48 -4.98
N LYS A 148 5.93 11.94 -5.98
CA LYS A 148 6.04 11.46 -7.36
C LYS A 148 7.48 11.56 -7.91
N VAL A 149 8.15 12.67 -7.63
CA VAL A 149 9.54 12.91 -8.07
C VAL A 149 10.51 11.90 -7.44
N GLY A 150 10.32 11.64 -6.13
CA GLY A 150 11.13 10.63 -5.43
C GLY A 150 10.92 9.23 -5.98
N GLU A 151 9.68 8.87 -6.30
CA GLU A 151 9.32 7.57 -6.88
C GLU A 151 9.92 7.40 -8.29
N VAL A 152 9.78 8.41 -9.15
CA VAL A 152 10.36 8.38 -10.50
C VAL A 152 11.88 8.24 -10.46
N LEU A 153 12.56 8.97 -9.57
CA LEU A 153 14.01 8.85 -9.41
C LEU A 153 14.42 7.46 -8.92
N ASP A 154 13.75 6.95 -7.88
CA ASP A 154 14.06 5.63 -7.29
C ASP A 154 13.84 4.52 -8.34
N LEU A 155 12.71 4.53 -9.06
CA LEU A 155 12.43 3.58 -10.13
C LEU A 155 13.39 3.70 -11.32
N ALA A 156 13.76 4.93 -11.71
CA ALA A 156 14.72 5.15 -12.79
C ALA A 156 16.10 4.58 -12.44
N VAL A 157 16.49 4.63 -11.16
CA VAL A 157 17.74 4.00 -10.69
C VAL A 157 17.62 2.48 -10.65
N GLU A 158 16.53 1.94 -10.10
CA GLU A 158 16.25 0.51 -10.01
C GLU A 158 16.25 -0.15 -11.41
N LEU A 159 15.68 0.54 -12.39
CA LEU A 159 15.62 0.10 -13.77
C LEU A 159 16.86 0.46 -14.60
N ASP A 160 17.96 0.92 -14.02
CA ASP A 160 19.18 1.35 -14.73
C ASP A 160 18.96 2.40 -15.84
N ILE A 161 17.89 3.16 -15.77
CA ILE A 161 17.63 4.32 -16.66
C ILE A 161 18.50 5.50 -16.22
N VAL A 162 18.54 5.76 -14.91
CA VAL A 162 19.45 6.70 -14.26
C VAL A 162 20.55 5.90 -13.59
N LYS A 163 21.80 6.22 -13.92
CA LYS A 163 22.97 5.57 -13.32
C LYS A 163 23.35 6.27 -12.03
N LYS A 164 23.51 5.49 -10.94
CA LYS A 164 24.01 5.98 -9.67
C LYS A 164 25.44 5.46 -9.43
N SER A 165 26.38 6.37 -9.23
CA SER A 165 27.77 6.05 -8.88
C SER A 165 28.15 6.79 -7.61
N GLY A 166 28.20 6.08 -6.46
CA GLY A 166 28.33 6.70 -5.16
C GLY A 166 27.16 7.64 -4.87
N SER A 167 27.46 8.92 -4.63
CA SER A 167 26.43 9.97 -4.43
C SER A 167 25.99 10.68 -5.73
N TRP A 168 26.61 10.36 -6.87
CA TRP A 168 26.32 11.02 -8.15
C TRP A 168 25.27 10.28 -8.96
N PHE A 169 24.38 11.04 -9.57
CA PHE A 169 23.34 10.54 -10.49
C PHE A 169 23.62 11.07 -11.90
N SER A 170 23.43 10.25 -12.91
CA SER A 170 23.60 10.64 -14.31
C SER A 170 22.55 9.97 -15.22
N PHE A 171 22.15 10.67 -16.26
CA PHE A 171 21.20 10.24 -17.25
C PHE A 171 21.75 10.55 -18.66
N ASP A 172 21.78 9.55 -19.54
CA ASP A 172 22.32 9.66 -20.91
C ASP A 172 23.71 10.33 -20.97
N GLY A 173 24.59 10.01 -20.00
CA GLY A 173 25.93 10.56 -19.89
C GLY A 173 26.02 11.94 -19.21
N ASN A 174 24.91 12.62 -18.99
CA ASN A 174 24.85 13.93 -18.33
C ASN A 174 24.70 13.75 -16.82
N LYS A 175 25.46 14.56 -16.04
CA LYS A 175 25.31 14.57 -14.58
C LYS A 175 24.04 15.30 -14.20
N LEU A 176 23.19 14.68 -13.37
CA LEU A 176 21.98 15.28 -12.81
C LEU A 176 22.25 16.04 -11.51
N GLY A 177 23.11 15.48 -10.65
CA GLY A 177 23.43 16.08 -9.38
C GLY A 177 24.11 15.12 -8.42
N GLN A 178 24.49 15.65 -7.25
CA GLN A 178 25.08 14.89 -6.15
C GLN A 178 24.09 14.84 -4.98
N GLY A 179 23.74 13.64 -4.57
CA GLY A 179 22.74 13.39 -3.51
C GLY A 179 21.30 13.29 -4.07
N ARG A 180 20.49 12.46 -3.39
CA ARG A 180 19.12 12.17 -3.81
C ARG A 180 18.22 13.41 -3.77
N ASP A 181 18.37 14.24 -2.73
CA ASP A 181 17.49 15.40 -2.54
C ASP A 181 17.80 16.49 -3.56
N ALA A 182 19.06 16.80 -3.83
CA ALA A 182 19.44 17.75 -4.87
C ALA A 182 18.93 17.33 -6.27
N VAL A 183 18.94 16.02 -6.57
CA VAL A 183 18.40 15.52 -7.85
C VAL A 183 16.88 15.60 -7.87
N LYS A 184 16.19 15.35 -6.74
CA LYS A 184 14.73 15.55 -6.63
C LYS A 184 14.33 17.01 -6.87
N ASP A 185 15.06 17.95 -6.28
CA ASP A 185 14.79 19.39 -6.48
C ASP A 185 15.01 19.79 -7.94
N MET A 186 16.11 19.35 -8.54
CA MET A 186 16.37 19.58 -9.97
C MET A 186 15.27 18.97 -10.85
N LEU A 187 14.76 17.79 -10.54
CA LEU A 187 13.68 17.15 -11.29
C LEU A 187 12.32 17.85 -11.07
N LYS A 188 12.06 18.45 -9.89
CA LYS A 188 10.85 19.27 -9.66
C LYS A 188 10.82 20.47 -10.61
N ASP A 189 11.97 21.09 -10.86
CA ASP A 189 12.11 22.26 -11.72
C ASP A 189 12.19 21.90 -13.22
N ASN A 190 12.45 20.63 -13.54
CA ASN A 190 12.60 20.17 -14.93
C ASN A 190 11.52 19.15 -15.30
N THR A 191 10.33 19.67 -15.64
CA THR A 191 9.16 18.85 -16.02
C THR A 191 9.39 18.03 -17.28
N GLU A 192 10.17 18.53 -18.24
CA GLU A 192 10.47 17.83 -19.49
C GLU A 192 11.29 16.56 -19.21
N LEU A 193 12.33 16.66 -18.38
CA LEU A 193 13.13 15.51 -17.99
C LEU A 193 12.30 14.49 -17.17
N MET A 194 11.38 14.97 -16.30
CA MET A 194 10.46 14.11 -15.57
C MET A 194 9.59 13.29 -16.52
N GLU A 195 9.01 13.90 -17.55
CA GLU A 195 8.17 13.19 -18.54
C GLU A 195 8.98 12.17 -19.34
N ILE A 196 10.20 12.48 -19.70
CA ILE A 196 11.13 11.55 -20.38
C ILE A 196 11.40 10.34 -19.50
N LEU A 197 11.72 10.55 -18.22
CA LEU A 197 11.98 9.45 -17.27
C LEU A 197 10.74 8.59 -17.05
N GLU A 198 9.58 9.20 -16.84
CA GLU A 198 8.31 8.48 -16.70
C GLU A 198 8.01 7.60 -17.92
N THR A 199 8.21 8.14 -19.11
CA THR A 199 7.96 7.40 -20.35
C THR A 199 8.90 6.20 -20.47
N ARG A 200 10.20 6.39 -20.24
CA ARG A 200 11.18 5.28 -20.26
C ARG A 200 10.91 4.21 -19.19
N ILE A 201 10.49 4.62 -17.99
CA ILE A 201 10.09 3.68 -16.93
C ILE A 201 8.90 2.83 -17.40
N LYS A 202 7.84 3.47 -17.91
CA LYS A 202 6.65 2.77 -18.40
C LYS A 202 6.98 1.79 -19.53
N GLU A 203 7.79 2.19 -20.49
CA GLU A 203 8.22 1.33 -21.58
C GLU A 203 9.01 0.10 -21.07
N LYS A 204 9.90 0.31 -20.09
CA LYS A 204 10.72 -0.78 -19.56
C LYS A 204 9.87 -1.75 -18.74
N VAL A 205 8.99 -1.24 -17.88
CA VAL A 205 8.06 -2.05 -17.08
C VAL A 205 7.09 -2.85 -17.98
N SER A 206 6.58 -2.26 -19.08
CA SER A 206 5.73 -2.98 -20.02
C SER A 206 6.48 -4.12 -20.71
N LYS A 207 7.71 -3.89 -21.17
CA LYS A 207 8.55 -4.93 -21.80
C LYS A 207 8.85 -6.07 -20.84
N ASP A 208 9.14 -5.76 -19.58
CA ASP A 208 9.40 -6.77 -18.54
C ASP A 208 8.13 -7.58 -18.22
N ALA A 209 6.96 -6.93 -18.22
CA ALA A 209 5.67 -7.61 -18.03
C ALA A 209 5.34 -8.54 -19.20
N ASP A 210 5.57 -8.11 -20.45
CA ASP A 210 5.36 -8.92 -21.65
C ASP A 210 6.32 -10.12 -21.70
N ALA A 211 7.59 -9.92 -21.30
CA ALA A 211 8.58 -10.98 -21.20
C ALA A 211 8.21 -12.05 -20.16
N LEU A 212 7.58 -11.65 -19.05
CA LEU A 212 7.06 -12.59 -18.04
C LEU A 212 5.84 -13.37 -18.53
N MET A 213 5.02 -12.79 -19.41
CA MET A 213 3.87 -13.48 -20.01
C MET A 213 4.30 -14.47 -21.10
N ASP A 214 5.39 -14.18 -21.82
CA ASP A 214 5.94 -15.05 -22.87
C ASP A 214 6.81 -16.22 -22.33
N GLY A 215 6.86 -16.42 -21.01
CA GLY A 215 7.51 -17.57 -20.36
C GLY A 215 9.04 -17.58 -20.43
N LYS A 216 9.69 -16.45 -20.67
CA LYS A 216 11.15 -16.31 -20.52
C LYS A 216 11.48 -15.84 -19.12
N PRO A 217 12.28 -16.60 -18.32
CA PRO A 217 12.73 -16.12 -17.03
C PRO A 217 13.67 -14.93 -17.25
N GLY A 218 13.25 -13.76 -16.77
CA GLY A 218 14.14 -12.61 -16.68
C GLY A 218 15.28 -12.92 -15.70
N ASP A 219 16.49 -12.48 -16.01
CA ASP A 219 17.66 -12.59 -15.15
C ASP A 219 17.34 -12.01 -13.75
N GLN A 220 17.08 -12.90 -12.80
CA GLN A 220 17.06 -12.58 -11.38
C GLN A 220 18.43 -12.91 -10.80
N ASP A 221 19.39 -12.02 -10.98
CA ASP A 221 20.58 -12.01 -10.14
C ASP A 221 20.30 -11.29 -8.80
N GLY A 222 20.31 -12.12 -7.77
CA GLY A 222 20.79 -11.79 -6.44
C GLY A 222 19.89 -10.95 -5.52
N VAL A 223 19.18 -11.61 -4.64
CA VAL A 223 19.43 -11.50 -3.18
C VAL A 223 18.71 -12.69 -2.50
N VAL A 224 19.49 -13.66 -2.12
CA VAL A 224 19.08 -14.69 -1.14
C VAL A 224 19.40 -14.11 0.23
N ASP A 225 18.42 -13.60 0.92
CA ASP A 225 18.50 -13.45 2.36
C ASP A 225 17.97 -14.73 3.02
N THR A 226 18.92 -15.55 3.42
CA THR A 226 18.72 -16.62 4.40
C THR A 226 18.49 -16.00 5.77
N GLU A 227 17.27 -16.00 6.25
CA GLU A 227 17.01 -16.03 7.69
C GLU A 227 16.32 -17.35 8.01
N GLN A 228 17.10 -18.18 8.66
CA GLN A 228 16.69 -19.40 9.34
C GLN A 228 16.00 -19.08 10.67
N GLU A 229 15.01 -19.91 10.99
CA GLU A 229 14.37 -20.23 12.28
C GLU A 229 13.46 -19.16 12.90
#